data_ee26348a7dd148ec37347decab1d5d7f
#
_entry.id   ee26348a7dd148ec37347decab1d5d7f
#
_cell.length_a   1.000
_cell.length_b   1.000
_cell.length_c   1.000
_cell.angle_alpha   90.00
_cell.angle_beta   90.00
_cell.angle_gamma   90.00
#
_symmetry.space_group_name_H-M   'P 1'
#
loop_
_entity.id
_entity.type
_entity.pdbx_description
1 polymer ?
#
loop_
_entity_poly.entity_id
_entity_poly.type
_entity_poly.pdbx_seq_one_letter_code
_entity_poly.pdbx_strand_id
1 'polypeptide(L)'
;MEQRKAKLAELLRIEEKRGEVKVLETQMAEPAFWHDHQKAAVISQQLNALNSIIERFDKAEDIEAIAELEKEAMFNGIHDNKDTILSIHAGAGGTDAQDGAEMLERMYLLYGEKKGWASEVLDTTRGEEAGIKSATIAMSGYNAYGHLKCEAGVHRLVRISPYDADKARHTSFALVEVIPDLGENAEIDIDEKDLRVDVYRSSGKGGQSVNTTDSAVRLTHLPTGIVVAVQNERSQLQNKERALKILKSKLYQVQLTQRAQDNAELRGEHKSAEWGNQIRSYVLQPYQQVKDHRTGYTSTDPSKILGGHLDGFIEACLVDVRR
;
A
#
# COMPACT_ATOMS: atom_id res chain seq x y z
N MET A 1 -13.75 33.20 -6.49
CA MET A 1 -12.37 32.75 -6.23
C MET A 1 -12.08 32.62 -4.75
N GLU A 2 -12.29 33.63 -3.93
CA GLU A 2 -12.02 33.60 -2.48
C GLU A 2 -12.73 32.47 -1.73
N GLN A 3 -14.01 32.23 -1.98
CA GLN A 3 -14.76 31.13 -1.36
C GLN A 3 -14.16 29.74 -1.71
N ARG A 4 -13.66 29.59 -2.93
CA ARG A 4 -13.03 28.34 -3.39
C ARG A 4 -11.66 28.15 -2.74
N LYS A 5 -10.87 29.23 -2.60
CA LYS A 5 -9.58 29.23 -1.90
C LYS A 5 -9.76 28.98 -0.39
N ALA A 6 -10.81 29.53 0.24
CA ALA A 6 -11.14 29.28 1.63
C ALA A 6 -11.50 27.80 1.88
N LYS A 7 -12.33 27.20 1.01
CA LYS A 7 -12.66 25.78 1.08
C LYS A 7 -11.43 24.89 0.85
N LEU A 8 -10.53 25.28 -0.04
CA LEU A 8 -9.26 24.57 -0.26
C LEU A 8 -8.34 24.66 0.96
N ALA A 9 -8.29 25.82 1.65
CA ALA A 9 -7.52 25.97 2.89
C ALA A 9 -8.00 25.02 3.99
N GLU A 10 -9.31 24.84 4.11
CA GLU A 10 -9.93 23.90 5.05
C GLU A 10 -9.63 22.45 4.63
N LEU A 11 -9.76 22.10 3.35
CA LEU A 11 -9.46 20.78 2.81
C LEU A 11 -7.99 20.38 3.01
N LEU A 12 -7.07 21.29 2.77
CA LEU A 12 -5.62 21.09 2.94
C LEU A 12 -5.19 21.23 4.40
N ARG A 13 -6.07 21.64 5.32
CA ARG A 13 -5.77 21.94 6.73
C ARG A 13 -4.56 22.88 6.87
N ILE A 14 -4.56 23.94 6.09
CA ILE A 14 -3.40 24.85 5.98
C ILE A 14 -3.02 25.44 7.35
N GLU A 15 -3.99 25.82 8.19
CA GLU A 15 -3.72 26.36 9.52
C GLU A 15 -3.08 25.34 10.46
N GLU A 16 -3.51 24.06 10.41
CA GLU A 16 -2.88 22.98 11.16
C GLU A 16 -1.43 22.78 10.71
N LYS A 17 -1.20 22.71 9.39
CA LYS A 17 0.15 22.57 8.81
C LYS A 17 1.07 23.73 9.15
N ARG A 18 0.57 24.96 9.18
CA ARG A 18 1.32 26.14 9.66
C ARG A 18 1.68 26.01 11.15
N GLY A 19 0.80 25.44 11.95
CA GLY A 19 1.07 25.11 13.35
C GLY A 19 2.17 24.06 13.50
N GLU A 20 2.10 22.97 12.71
CA GLU A 20 3.11 21.91 12.71
C GLU A 20 4.49 22.44 12.26
N VAL A 21 4.55 23.28 11.23
CA VAL A 21 5.80 23.93 10.78
C VAL A 21 6.45 24.69 11.93
N LYS A 22 5.70 25.50 12.68
CA LYS A 22 6.24 26.25 13.82
C LYS A 22 6.79 25.33 14.91
N VAL A 23 6.12 24.20 15.17
CA VAL A 23 6.58 23.22 16.17
C VAL A 23 7.89 22.57 15.69
N LEU A 24 7.96 22.14 14.42
CA LEU A 24 9.16 21.53 13.85
C LEU A 24 10.34 22.53 13.80
N GLU A 25 10.10 23.78 13.41
CA GLU A 25 11.11 24.84 13.43
C GLU A 25 11.64 25.10 14.85
N THR A 26 10.78 25.07 15.87
CA THR A 26 11.19 25.21 17.26
C THR A 26 12.07 24.04 17.71
N GLN A 27 11.71 22.80 17.31
CA GLN A 27 12.53 21.61 17.58
C GLN A 27 13.90 21.68 16.90
N MET A 28 13.95 22.14 15.64
CA MET A 28 15.19 22.30 14.88
C MET A 28 16.09 23.42 15.42
N ALA A 29 15.54 24.38 16.15
CA ALA A 29 16.31 25.46 16.79
C ALA A 29 17.10 24.99 18.02
N GLU A 30 16.79 23.81 18.58
CA GLU A 30 17.53 23.24 19.70
C GLU A 30 18.89 22.67 19.24
N PRO A 31 20.02 23.08 19.85
CA PRO A 31 21.35 22.58 19.45
C PRO A 31 21.49 21.06 19.54
N ALA A 32 20.80 20.43 20.48
CA ALA A 32 20.80 18.97 20.68
C ALA A 32 20.15 18.19 19.52
N PHE A 33 19.28 18.84 18.76
CA PHE A 33 18.54 18.21 17.63
C PHE A 33 19.48 17.67 16.55
N TRP A 34 20.55 18.37 16.26
CA TRP A 34 21.49 18.05 15.19
C TRP A 34 22.47 16.92 15.51
N HIS A 35 22.48 16.39 16.74
CA HIS A 35 23.30 15.26 17.13
C HIS A 35 22.78 13.93 16.54
N ASP A 36 21.48 13.83 16.25
CA ASP A 36 20.87 12.66 15.61
C ASP A 36 20.62 12.96 14.14
N HIS A 37 21.60 12.63 13.30
CA HIS A 37 21.56 12.91 11.87
C HIS A 37 20.37 12.24 11.14
N GLN A 38 19.94 11.05 11.58
CA GLN A 38 18.82 10.35 10.95
C GLN A 38 17.49 11.04 11.25
N LYS A 39 17.24 11.38 12.51
CA LYS A 39 16.05 12.16 12.90
C LYS A 39 16.04 13.54 12.28
N ALA A 40 17.20 14.23 12.25
CA ALA A 40 17.32 15.54 11.63
C ALA A 40 16.98 15.51 10.14
N ALA A 41 17.42 14.49 9.40
CA ALA A 41 17.11 14.32 7.98
C ALA A 41 15.60 14.11 7.76
N VAL A 42 14.96 13.23 8.52
CA VAL A 42 13.52 12.94 8.41
C VAL A 42 12.68 14.18 8.71
N ILE A 43 12.98 14.89 9.81
CA ILE A 43 12.23 16.10 10.20
C ILE A 43 12.46 17.24 9.21
N SER A 44 13.70 17.42 8.69
CA SER A 44 13.98 18.41 7.64
C SER A 44 13.21 18.12 6.35
N GLN A 45 13.12 16.85 5.96
CA GLN A 45 12.34 16.44 4.79
C GLN A 45 10.84 16.70 5.01
N GLN A 46 10.34 16.42 6.21
CA GLN A 46 8.95 16.66 6.58
C GLN A 46 8.62 18.17 6.58
N LEU A 47 9.51 19.00 7.12
CA LEU A 47 9.38 20.45 7.12
C LEU A 47 9.35 21.02 5.69
N ASN A 48 10.27 20.56 4.82
CA ASN A 48 10.30 20.98 3.43
C ASN A 48 9.02 20.60 2.67
N ALA A 49 8.47 19.41 2.90
CA ALA A 49 7.21 18.98 2.30
C ALA A 49 6.03 19.86 2.74
N LEU A 50 5.90 20.16 4.03
CA LEU A 50 4.87 21.04 4.55
C LEU A 50 4.98 22.47 4.00
N ASN A 51 6.19 23.03 4.00
CA ASN A 51 6.45 24.37 3.46
C ASN A 51 6.14 24.45 1.96
N SER A 52 6.49 23.43 1.18
CA SER A 52 6.16 23.37 -0.24
C SER A 52 4.66 23.45 -0.49
N ILE A 53 3.84 22.74 0.29
CA ILE A 53 2.38 22.76 0.17
C ILE A 53 1.84 24.16 0.52
N ILE A 54 2.33 24.75 1.63
CA ILE A 54 1.90 26.08 2.09
C ILE A 54 2.26 27.16 1.05
N GLU A 55 3.50 27.14 0.54
CA GLU A 55 3.94 28.09 -0.49
C GLU A 55 3.12 27.99 -1.78
N ARG A 56 2.82 26.78 -2.23
CA ARG A 56 2.00 26.55 -3.42
C ARG A 56 0.58 27.05 -3.21
N PHE A 57 0.00 26.83 -2.03
CA PHE A 57 -1.31 27.37 -1.67
C PHE A 57 -1.30 28.91 -1.64
N ASP A 58 -0.28 29.52 -1.02
CA ASP A 58 -0.19 30.98 -0.92
C ASP A 58 0.00 31.63 -2.30
N LYS A 59 0.79 31.01 -3.19
CA LYS A 59 1.05 31.44 -4.57
C LYS A 59 -0.09 31.15 -5.56
N ALA A 60 -1.09 30.33 -5.17
CA ALA A 60 -2.20 29.98 -6.05
C ALA A 60 -3.17 31.16 -6.19
N GLU A 61 -3.00 31.95 -7.29
CA GLU A 61 -3.86 33.06 -7.66
C GLU A 61 -4.79 32.72 -8.85
N ASP A 62 -4.43 31.73 -9.65
CA ASP A 62 -5.14 31.29 -10.83
C ASP A 62 -6.10 30.13 -10.54
N ILE A 63 -7.18 30.05 -11.37
CA ILE A 63 -8.18 28.98 -11.28
C ILE A 63 -7.54 27.60 -11.52
N GLU A 64 -6.55 27.50 -12.40
CA GLU A 64 -5.84 26.27 -12.74
C GLU A 64 -4.98 25.80 -11.56
N ALA A 65 -4.20 26.70 -10.94
CA ALA A 65 -3.40 26.36 -9.76
C ALA A 65 -4.26 25.92 -8.57
N ILE A 66 -5.42 26.56 -8.36
CA ILE A 66 -6.38 26.14 -7.33
C ILE A 66 -6.94 24.76 -7.66
N ALA A 67 -7.28 24.47 -8.92
CA ALA A 67 -7.80 23.17 -9.32
C ALA A 67 -6.76 22.05 -9.18
N GLU A 68 -5.49 22.30 -9.43
CA GLU A 68 -4.41 21.33 -9.15
C GLU A 68 -4.26 21.05 -7.66
N LEU A 69 -4.27 22.09 -6.83
CA LEU A 69 -4.21 21.91 -5.37
C LEU A 69 -5.47 21.23 -4.80
N GLU A 70 -6.65 21.47 -5.38
CA GLU A 70 -7.87 20.74 -5.05
C GLU A 70 -7.73 19.24 -5.36
N LYS A 71 -7.10 18.89 -6.49
CA LYS A 71 -6.81 17.50 -6.85
C LYS A 71 -5.82 16.87 -5.87
N GLU A 72 -4.74 17.57 -5.52
CA GLU A 72 -3.80 17.08 -4.50
C GLU A 72 -4.44 16.94 -3.11
N ALA A 73 -5.31 17.89 -2.75
CA ALA A 73 -6.08 17.80 -1.51
C ALA A 73 -6.98 16.57 -1.46
N MET A 74 -7.28 15.92 -2.59
CA MET A 74 -8.02 14.66 -2.62
C MET A 74 -7.21 13.48 -2.06
N PHE A 75 -5.89 13.58 -1.96
CA PHE A 75 -5.00 12.53 -1.49
C PHE A 75 -4.50 12.80 -0.06
N ASN A 76 -5.40 12.74 0.92
CA ASN A 76 -5.09 13.00 2.34
C ASN A 76 -5.11 11.74 3.23
N GLY A 77 -5.27 10.54 2.64
CA GLY A 77 -5.19 9.28 3.37
C GLY A 77 -3.75 8.99 3.82
N ILE A 78 -3.60 8.30 4.96
CA ILE A 78 -2.30 7.98 5.57
C ILE A 78 -1.35 7.28 4.58
N HIS A 79 -1.90 6.51 3.64
CA HIS A 79 -1.14 5.73 2.67
C HIS A 79 -1.22 6.29 1.25
N ASP A 80 -1.95 7.39 1.01
CA ASP A 80 -2.21 7.90 -0.35
C ASP A 80 -0.94 8.25 -1.13
N ASN A 81 0.11 8.66 -0.45
CA ASN A 81 1.42 8.98 -1.03
C ASN A 81 2.34 7.77 -1.26
N LYS A 82 1.86 6.56 -0.94
CA LYS A 82 2.64 5.34 -1.10
C LYS A 82 2.54 4.79 -2.52
N ASP A 83 3.52 3.96 -2.85
CA ASP A 83 3.46 3.04 -3.97
C ASP A 83 2.34 2.03 -3.74
N THR A 84 1.95 1.28 -4.77
CA THR A 84 0.83 0.35 -4.68
C THR A 84 1.14 -0.97 -5.32
N ILE A 85 0.54 -2.02 -4.75
CA ILE A 85 0.48 -3.35 -5.34
C ILE A 85 -0.98 -3.59 -5.74
N LEU A 86 -1.19 -3.82 -7.02
CA LEU A 86 -2.49 -4.10 -7.61
C LEU A 86 -2.54 -5.56 -8.03
N SER A 87 -3.55 -6.30 -7.53
CA SER A 87 -3.79 -7.70 -7.90
C SER A 87 -5.11 -7.84 -8.63
N ILE A 88 -5.12 -8.57 -9.74
CA ILE A 88 -6.29 -8.82 -10.57
C ILE A 88 -6.55 -10.32 -10.55
N HIS A 89 -7.79 -10.72 -10.29
CA HIS A 89 -8.21 -12.12 -10.30
C HIS A 89 -9.42 -12.31 -11.19
N ALA A 90 -9.35 -13.25 -12.11
CA ALA A 90 -10.51 -13.65 -12.91
C ALA A 90 -11.58 -14.28 -11.99
N GLY A 91 -12.81 -13.80 -12.11
CA GLY A 91 -13.96 -14.29 -11.36
C GLY A 91 -14.87 -15.19 -12.19
N ALA A 92 -16.18 -15.10 -11.96
CA ALA A 92 -17.17 -15.84 -12.71
C ALA A 92 -17.20 -15.42 -14.18
N GLY A 93 -17.25 -16.39 -15.12
CA GLY A 93 -17.34 -16.14 -16.56
C GLY A 93 -16.38 -16.96 -17.43
N GLY A 94 -15.61 -17.91 -16.83
CA GLY A 94 -14.73 -18.81 -17.58
C GLY A 94 -13.65 -18.09 -18.39
N THR A 95 -13.46 -18.47 -19.65
CA THR A 95 -12.46 -17.88 -20.57
C THR A 95 -12.69 -16.37 -20.78
N ASP A 96 -13.94 -15.92 -20.83
CA ASP A 96 -14.26 -14.48 -20.93
C ASP A 96 -13.83 -13.68 -19.70
N ALA A 97 -13.87 -14.28 -18.49
CA ALA A 97 -13.39 -13.63 -17.28
C ALA A 97 -11.87 -13.53 -17.27
N GLN A 98 -11.18 -14.55 -17.76
CA GLN A 98 -9.70 -14.56 -17.88
C GLN A 98 -9.22 -13.51 -18.90
N ASP A 99 -9.89 -13.39 -20.03
CA ASP A 99 -9.58 -12.37 -21.03
C ASP A 99 -9.95 -10.95 -20.51
N GLY A 100 -11.09 -10.82 -19.81
CA GLY A 100 -11.47 -9.58 -19.14
C GLY A 100 -10.44 -9.12 -18.08
N ALA A 101 -9.84 -10.06 -17.35
CA ALA A 101 -8.78 -9.77 -16.40
C ALA A 101 -7.50 -9.26 -17.11
N GLU A 102 -7.13 -9.85 -18.28
CA GLU A 102 -6.01 -9.38 -19.09
C GLU A 102 -6.28 -7.97 -19.67
N MET A 103 -7.52 -7.70 -20.07
CA MET A 103 -7.91 -6.34 -20.49
C MET A 103 -7.75 -5.30 -19.37
N LEU A 104 -8.08 -5.66 -18.12
CA LEU A 104 -7.90 -4.79 -16.96
C LEU A 104 -6.41 -4.61 -16.64
N GLU A 105 -5.61 -5.68 -16.69
CA GLU A 105 -4.15 -5.60 -16.53
C GLU A 105 -3.55 -4.56 -17.47
N ARG A 106 -3.85 -4.70 -18.77
CA ARG A 106 -3.40 -3.75 -19.80
C ARG A 106 -3.88 -2.32 -19.52
N MET A 107 -5.13 -2.17 -19.10
CA MET A 107 -5.71 -0.85 -18.78
C MET A 107 -4.93 -0.14 -17.67
N TYR A 108 -4.59 -0.85 -16.60
CA TYR A 108 -3.84 -0.26 -15.48
C TYR A 108 -2.38 0.01 -15.83
N LEU A 109 -1.73 -0.86 -16.60
CA LEU A 109 -0.37 -0.61 -17.09
C LEU A 109 -0.32 0.66 -17.96
N LEU A 110 -1.26 0.82 -18.89
CA LEU A 110 -1.38 2.03 -19.72
C LEU A 110 -1.72 3.28 -18.89
N TYR A 111 -2.50 3.13 -17.82
CA TYR A 111 -2.76 4.23 -16.90
C TYR A 111 -1.49 4.67 -16.16
N GLY A 112 -0.71 3.70 -15.63
CA GLY A 112 0.57 3.97 -14.98
C GLY A 112 1.56 4.67 -15.92
N GLU A 113 1.67 4.20 -17.17
CA GLU A 113 2.51 4.84 -18.20
C GLU A 113 2.12 6.31 -18.43
N LYS A 114 0.82 6.61 -18.56
CA LYS A 114 0.32 7.97 -18.72
C LYS A 114 0.59 8.87 -17.52
N LYS A 115 0.64 8.31 -16.31
CA LYS A 115 0.98 9.03 -15.09
C LYS A 115 2.49 9.15 -14.87
N GLY A 116 3.31 8.53 -15.74
CA GLY A 116 4.76 8.50 -15.60
C GLY A 116 5.24 7.63 -14.42
N TRP A 117 4.43 6.63 -14.01
CA TRP A 117 4.78 5.70 -12.95
C TRP A 117 5.62 4.55 -13.49
N ALA A 118 6.54 4.05 -12.67
CA ALA A 118 7.19 2.78 -12.93
C ALA A 118 6.22 1.65 -12.61
N SER A 119 5.95 0.77 -13.59
CA SER A 119 5.04 -0.36 -13.44
C SER A 119 5.77 -1.65 -13.74
N GLU A 120 5.74 -2.60 -12.82
CA GLU A 120 6.39 -3.91 -12.92
C GLU A 120 5.38 -5.02 -12.65
N VAL A 121 5.28 -5.98 -13.55
CA VAL A 121 4.45 -7.18 -13.35
C VAL A 121 5.26 -8.17 -12.52
N LEU A 122 4.85 -8.36 -11.24
CA LEU A 122 5.54 -9.24 -10.30
C LEU A 122 5.23 -10.71 -10.53
N ASP A 123 3.96 -11.01 -10.84
CA ASP A 123 3.49 -12.38 -11.08
C ASP A 123 2.32 -12.38 -12.05
N THR A 124 2.24 -13.41 -12.90
CA THR A 124 1.12 -13.62 -13.81
C THR A 124 0.83 -15.10 -13.97
N THR A 125 -0.38 -15.50 -13.67
CA THR A 125 -0.88 -16.85 -13.97
C THR A 125 -1.76 -16.81 -15.21
N ARG A 126 -1.31 -17.40 -16.30
CA ARG A 126 -2.05 -17.43 -17.57
C ARG A 126 -3.27 -18.34 -17.51
N GLY A 127 -4.29 -17.99 -18.30
CA GLY A 127 -5.43 -18.85 -18.57
C GLY A 127 -5.04 -20.08 -19.39
N GLU A 128 -5.93 -21.06 -19.45
CA GLU A 128 -5.70 -22.28 -20.23
C GLU A 128 -5.92 -22.06 -21.73
N GLU A 129 -6.94 -21.31 -22.11
CA GLU A 129 -7.29 -21.02 -23.50
C GLU A 129 -6.93 -19.58 -23.89
N ALA A 130 -7.20 -18.61 -23.01
CA ALA A 130 -6.91 -17.19 -23.24
C ALA A 130 -6.83 -16.42 -21.93
N GLY A 131 -6.26 -15.21 -21.98
CA GLY A 131 -6.21 -14.29 -20.86
C GLY A 131 -5.38 -14.74 -19.67
N ILE A 132 -5.68 -14.21 -18.50
CA ILE A 132 -4.98 -14.48 -17.25
C ILE A 132 -5.96 -14.93 -16.15
N LYS A 133 -5.54 -15.90 -15.31
CA LYS A 133 -6.25 -16.26 -14.08
C LYS A 133 -6.01 -15.22 -12.98
N SER A 134 -4.77 -14.75 -12.88
CA SER A 134 -4.39 -13.68 -11.96
C SER A 134 -3.16 -12.93 -12.47
N ALA A 135 -3.02 -11.67 -12.07
CA ALA A 135 -1.81 -10.87 -12.21
C ALA A 135 -1.60 -10.01 -10.98
N THR A 136 -0.34 -9.79 -10.63
CA THR A 136 0.07 -8.86 -9.57
C THR A 136 1.06 -7.86 -10.15
N ILE A 137 0.78 -6.57 -9.98
CA ILE A 137 1.52 -5.46 -10.56
C ILE A 137 1.96 -4.53 -9.44
N ALA A 138 3.25 -4.23 -9.35
CA ALA A 138 3.76 -3.14 -8.53
C ALA A 138 3.76 -1.85 -9.36
N MET A 139 3.25 -0.77 -8.78
CA MET A 139 3.24 0.55 -9.42
C MET A 139 3.81 1.58 -8.47
N SER A 140 4.93 2.20 -8.87
CA SER A 140 5.66 3.16 -8.07
C SER A 140 5.60 4.55 -8.70
N GLY A 141 5.14 5.53 -7.94
CA GLY A 141 5.03 6.90 -8.39
C GLY A 141 4.21 7.79 -7.45
N TYR A 142 4.14 9.05 -7.79
CA TYR A 142 3.47 10.04 -6.95
C TYR A 142 1.99 9.72 -6.75
N ASN A 143 1.60 9.50 -5.49
CA ASN A 143 0.24 9.16 -5.07
C ASN A 143 -0.37 7.93 -5.79
N ALA A 144 0.45 6.94 -6.14
CA ALA A 144 -0.01 5.76 -6.89
C ALA A 144 -1.15 5.03 -6.17
N TYR A 145 -0.97 4.74 -4.87
CA TYR A 145 -2.03 4.13 -4.06
C TYR A 145 -3.27 5.05 -3.96
N GLY A 146 -3.08 6.35 -3.72
CA GLY A 146 -4.17 7.32 -3.59
C GLY A 146 -5.08 7.36 -4.83
N HIS A 147 -4.50 7.26 -6.03
CA HIS A 147 -5.25 7.16 -7.29
C HIS A 147 -5.98 5.82 -7.42
N LEU A 148 -5.28 4.72 -7.17
CA LEU A 148 -5.79 3.38 -7.49
C LEU A 148 -6.65 2.76 -6.39
N LYS A 149 -6.62 3.25 -5.14
CA LYS A 149 -7.48 2.72 -4.04
C LYS A 149 -8.97 2.66 -4.39
N CYS A 150 -9.43 3.60 -5.22
CA CYS A 150 -10.81 3.64 -5.72
C CYS A 150 -11.14 2.55 -6.75
N GLU A 151 -10.14 1.89 -7.31
CA GLU A 151 -10.33 0.82 -8.30
C GLU A 151 -10.52 -0.56 -7.64
N ALA A 152 -10.32 -0.66 -6.31
CA ALA A 152 -10.52 -1.90 -5.58
C ALA A 152 -12.00 -2.32 -5.58
N GLY A 153 -12.26 -3.55 -6.08
CA GLY A 153 -13.58 -4.14 -6.13
C GLY A 153 -13.82 -4.99 -7.38
N VAL A 154 -15.08 -5.35 -7.61
CA VAL A 154 -15.47 -6.22 -8.72
C VAL A 154 -15.77 -5.41 -9.98
N HIS A 155 -15.12 -5.77 -11.08
CA HIS A 155 -15.32 -5.21 -12.41
C HIS A 155 -16.12 -6.18 -13.27
N ARG A 156 -17.17 -5.69 -13.90
CA ARG A 156 -18.07 -6.48 -14.75
C ARG A 156 -17.85 -6.14 -16.21
N LEU A 157 -17.57 -7.13 -17.04
CA LEU A 157 -17.46 -7.00 -18.49
C LEU A 157 -18.70 -7.65 -19.15
N VAL A 158 -19.33 -6.91 -20.08
CA VAL A 158 -20.47 -7.38 -20.89
C VAL A 158 -20.12 -7.18 -22.35
N ARG A 159 -19.97 -8.29 -23.10
CA ARG A 159 -19.64 -8.26 -24.53
C ARG A 159 -20.17 -9.50 -25.25
N ILE A 160 -20.14 -9.46 -26.56
CA ILE A 160 -20.25 -10.69 -27.37
C ILE A 160 -18.94 -11.47 -27.18
N SER A 161 -19.06 -12.75 -26.76
CA SER A 161 -17.90 -13.57 -26.50
C SER A 161 -17.18 -13.93 -27.81
N PRO A 162 -15.86 -13.71 -27.92
CA PRO A 162 -15.07 -14.21 -29.04
C PRO A 162 -14.81 -15.71 -28.95
N TYR A 163 -15.05 -16.33 -27.79
CA TYR A 163 -14.82 -17.75 -27.50
C TYR A 163 -16.07 -18.61 -27.63
N ASP A 164 -17.23 -17.99 -27.83
CA ASP A 164 -18.51 -18.67 -28.02
C ASP A 164 -18.84 -18.79 -29.51
N ALA A 165 -19.09 -20.04 -29.96
CA ALA A 165 -19.43 -20.32 -31.32
C ALA A 165 -20.74 -19.63 -31.77
N ASP A 166 -21.71 -19.51 -30.84
CA ASP A 166 -23.00 -18.89 -31.09
C ASP A 166 -22.97 -17.35 -31.00
N LYS A 167 -21.78 -16.78 -30.68
CA LYS A 167 -21.58 -15.34 -30.50
C LYS A 167 -22.58 -14.73 -29.54
N ALA A 168 -22.93 -15.46 -28.48
CA ALA A 168 -23.83 -14.99 -27.43
C ALA A 168 -23.17 -13.87 -26.62
N ARG A 169 -24.01 -13.03 -26.02
CA ARG A 169 -23.55 -11.96 -25.11
C ARG A 169 -23.29 -12.57 -23.74
N HIS A 170 -22.04 -12.53 -23.32
CA HIS A 170 -21.60 -13.01 -22.00
C HIS A 170 -21.38 -11.87 -21.02
N THR A 171 -21.51 -12.21 -19.75
CA THR A 171 -21.15 -11.37 -18.63
C THR A 171 -20.08 -12.08 -17.83
N SER A 172 -18.96 -11.41 -17.61
CA SER A 172 -17.85 -11.91 -16.85
C SER A 172 -17.40 -10.91 -15.79
N PHE A 173 -16.71 -11.40 -14.75
CA PHE A 173 -16.31 -10.62 -13.60
C PHE A 173 -14.82 -10.81 -13.34
N ALA A 174 -14.16 -9.75 -12.88
CA ALA A 174 -12.81 -9.80 -12.36
C ALA A 174 -12.75 -8.99 -11.06
N LEU A 175 -12.00 -9.47 -10.08
CA LEU A 175 -11.73 -8.78 -8.83
C LEU A 175 -10.41 -8.02 -8.97
N VAL A 176 -10.42 -6.77 -8.57
CA VAL A 176 -9.22 -5.93 -8.45
C VAL A 176 -9.02 -5.63 -6.97
N GLU A 177 -7.86 -5.97 -6.46
CA GLU A 177 -7.39 -5.62 -5.11
C GLU A 177 -6.29 -4.58 -5.23
N VAL A 178 -6.31 -3.58 -4.37
CA VAL A 178 -5.31 -2.51 -4.33
C VAL A 178 -4.86 -2.33 -2.90
N ILE A 179 -3.58 -2.53 -2.66
CA ILE A 179 -2.97 -2.36 -1.34
C ILE A 179 -1.78 -1.39 -1.43
N PRO A 180 -1.52 -0.59 -0.39
CA PRO A 180 -0.33 0.25 -0.37
C PRO A 180 0.91 -0.62 -0.22
N ASP A 181 1.99 -0.27 -0.92
CA ASP A 181 3.29 -0.86 -0.66
C ASP A 181 3.90 -0.19 0.58
N LEU A 182 3.99 -0.93 1.65
CA LEU A 182 4.55 -0.45 2.92
C LEU A 182 6.09 -0.54 2.95
N GLY A 183 6.70 -1.07 1.88
CA GLY A 183 8.14 -1.28 1.75
C GLY A 183 8.68 -2.40 2.66
N GLU A 184 9.89 -2.84 2.37
CA GLU A 184 10.64 -3.75 3.23
C GLU A 184 11.43 -2.92 4.26
N ASN A 185 10.95 -2.81 5.50
CA ASN A 185 11.84 -2.46 6.61
C ASN A 185 12.63 -3.70 7.00
N ALA A 186 13.73 -3.91 6.32
CA ALA A 186 14.41 -5.19 6.25
C ALA A 186 15.30 -5.52 7.45
N GLU A 187 15.67 -4.60 8.30
CA GLU A 187 16.54 -4.90 9.43
C GLU A 187 15.83 -4.59 10.76
N ILE A 188 15.60 -5.64 11.55
CA ILE A 188 15.24 -5.46 12.95
C ILE A 188 16.52 -5.05 13.67
N ASP A 189 16.67 -3.75 13.88
CA ASP A 189 17.65 -3.24 14.82
C ASP A 189 17.08 -3.38 16.23
N ILE A 190 17.79 -4.13 17.08
CA ILE A 190 17.38 -4.36 18.46
C ILE A 190 18.23 -3.44 19.32
N ASP A 191 17.63 -2.43 19.93
CA ASP A 191 18.35 -1.59 20.90
C ASP A 191 18.75 -2.46 22.11
N GLU A 192 20.00 -2.37 22.54
CA GLU A 192 20.50 -3.10 23.72
C GLU A 192 19.72 -2.77 25.00
N LYS A 193 19.10 -1.60 25.08
CA LYS A 193 18.24 -1.17 26.20
C LYS A 193 16.96 -1.99 26.30
N ASP A 194 16.47 -2.53 25.20
CA ASP A 194 15.27 -3.36 25.12
C ASP A 194 15.54 -4.83 25.40
N LEU A 195 16.83 -5.17 25.66
CA LEU A 195 17.26 -6.52 25.95
C LEU A 195 17.61 -6.70 27.41
N ARG A 196 16.95 -7.65 28.05
CA ARG A 196 17.39 -8.18 29.34
C ARG A 196 18.16 -9.47 29.10
N VAL A 197 19.41 -9.51 29.61
CA VAL A 197 20.31 -10.66 29.50
C VAL A 197 20.47 -11.31 30.86
N ASP A 198 19.98 -12.54 31.01
CA ASP A 198 20.14 -13.34 32.22
C ASP A 198 21.10 -14.49 31.91
N VAL A 199 22.13 -14.65 32.75
CA VAL A 199 23.13 -15.74 32.65
C VAL A 199 22.87 -16.73 33.78
N TYR A 200 22.90 -18.02 33.46
CA TYR A 200 22.66 -19.07 34.44
C TYR A 200 23.47 -20.32 34.12
N ARG A 201 23.51 -21.25 35.07
CA ARG A 201 24.21 -22.54 34.91
C ARG A 201 23.45 -23.44 33.96
N SER A 202 24.18 -24.02 33.00
CA SER A 202 23.59 -25.01 32.10
C SER A 202 23.21 -26.27 32.88
N SER A 203 21.99 -26.81 32.64
CA SER A 203 21.52 -28.05 33.20
C SER A 203 21.59 -29.16 32.15
N GLY A 204 22.43 -30.17 32.34
CA GLY A 204 22.54 -31.31 31.41
C GLY A 204 23.35 -32.46 31.99
N LYS A 205 23.22 -33.65 31.40
CA LYS A 205 24.04 -34.83 31.70
C LYS A 205 25.47 -34.62 31.17
N GLY A 206 26.32 -33.90 31.91
CA GLY A 206 27.70 -33.60 31.52
C GLY A 206 28.64 -33.70 32.73
N GLY A 207 29.96 -33.80 32.49
CA GLY A 207 31.01 -33.90 33.51
C GLY A 207 31.19 -32.61 34.33
N GLN A 208 32.14 -32.61 35.28
CA GLN A 208 32.38 -31.53 36.28
C GLN A 208 32.49 -30.10 35.69
N SER A 209 32.92 -29.91 34.44
CA SER A 209 33.05 -28.60 33.83
C SER A 209 31.73 -27.97 33.36
N VAL A 210 30.69 -28.77 33.12
CA VAL A 210 29.36 -28.27 32.69
C VAL A 210 28.60 -27.71 33.87
N ASN A 211 28.86 -28.21 35.08
CA ASN A 211 28.13 -27.80 36.29
C ASN A 211 28.79 -26.65 37.06
N THR A 212 29.96 -26.14 36.60
CA THR A 212 30.72 -25.10 37.29
C THR A 212 30.75 -23.76 36.58
N THR A 213 30.41 -23.68 35.29
CA THR A 213 30.49 -22.45 34.51
C THR A 213 29.10 -21.92 34.15
N ASP A 214 28.84 -20.62 34.40
CA ASP A 214 27.60 -19.95 34.02
C ASP A 214 27.66 -19.61 32.52
N SER A 215 27.47 -20.60 31.64
CA SER A 215 27.57 -20.45 30.17
C SER A 215 26.23 -20.32 29.48
N ALA A 216 25.10 -20.66 30.12
CA ALA A 216 23.78 -20.55 29.56
C ALA A 216 23.29 -19.10 29.57
N VAL A 217 22.70 -18.64 28.46
CA VAL A 217 22.21 -17.30 28.29
C VAL A 217 20.71 -17.31 27.97
N ARG A 218 19.96 -16.45 28.66
CA ARG A 218 18.56 -16.14 28.37
C ARG A 218 18.46 -14.68 27.98
N LEU A 219 17.92 -14.42 26.79
CA LEU A 219 17.58 -13.09 26.31
C LEU A 219 16.07 -12.89 26.39
N THR A 220 15.66 -11.79 26.98
CA THR A 220 14.26 -11.37 27.01
C THR A 220 14.16 -10.01 26.31
N HIS A 221 13.36 -9.91 25.25
CA HIS A 221 13.04 -8.66 24.62
C HIS A 221 11.89 -8.01 25.37
N LEU A 222 12.15 -6.90 26.05
CA LEU A 222 11.22 -6.25 26.98
C LEU A 222 9.91 -5.80 26.33
N PRO A 223 9.92 -5.16 25.12
CA PRO A 223 8.69 -4.67 24.49
C PRO A 223 7.74 -5.79 24.06
N THR A 224 8.25 -6.92 23.55
CA THR A 224 7.42 -8.03 23.04
C THR A 224 7.27 -9.19 24.01
N GLY A 225 8.06 -9.21 25.08
CA GLY A 225 8.07 -10.33 26.05
C GLY A 225 8.65 -11.65 25.50
N ILE A 226 9.26 -11.64 24.32
CA ILE A 226 9.83 -12.84 23.72
C ILE A 226 11.09 -13.25 24.46
N VAL A 227 11.13 -14.53 24.85
CA VAL A 227 12.26 -15.11 25.57
C VAL A 227 12.96 -16.16 24.71
N VAL A 228 14.29 -16.09 24.67
CA VAL A 228 15.17 -17.07 24.02
C VAL A 228 16.23 -17.52 25.01
N ALA A 229 16.36 -18.84 25.21
CA ALA A 229 17.38 -19.43 26.06
C ALA A 229 18.27 -20.35 25.22
N VAL A 230 19.59 -20.20 25.34
CA VAL A 230 20.60 -21.01 24.63
C VAL A 230 21.67 -21.47 25.62
N GLN A 231 22.00 -22.77 25.57
CA GLN A 231 23.00 -23.41 26.48
C GLN A 231 23.89 -24.44 25.77
N ASN A 232 23.88 -24.47 24.44
CA ASN A 232 24.50 -25.54 23.65
C ASN A 232 26.03 -25.40 23.52
N GLU A 233 26.55 -24.15 23.64
CA GLU A 233 27.94 -23.85 23.47
C GLU A 233 28.64 -23.75 24.85
N ARG A 234 29.97 -24.00 24.85
CA ARG A 234 30.80 -23.85 26.07
C ARG A 234 31.08 -22.39 26.42
N SER A 235 31.03 -21.50 25.43
CA SER A 235 31.31 -20.09 25.59
C SER A 235 30.02 -19.31 25.78
N GLN A 236 29.94 -18.49 26.84
CA GLN A 236 28.85 -17.58 27.11
C GLN A 236 28.64 -16.58 25.93
N LEU A 237 29.72 -16.07 25.32
CA LEU A 237 29.66 -15.15 24.22
C LEU A 237 28.98 -15.79 22.99
N GLN A 238 29.36 -17.02 22.64
CA GLN A 238 28.75 -17.75 21.53
C GLN A 238 27.27 -18.04 21.79
N ASN A 239 26.89 -18.38 23.03
CA ASN A 239 25.49 -18.55 23.41
C ASN A 239 24.72 -17.21 23.29
N LYS A 240 25.30 -16.08 23.68
CA LYS A 240 24.69 -14.75 23.54
C LYS A 240 24.46 -14.41 22.05
N GLU A 241 25.46 -14.57 21.20
CA GLU A 241 25.36 -14.30 19.75
C GLU A 241 24.29 -15.18 19.09
N ARG A 242 24.28 -16.47 19.43
CA ARG A 242 23.27 -17.42 18.91
C ARG A 242 21.87 -17.09 19.40
N ALA A 243 21.73 -16.70 20.66
CA ALA A 243 20.45 -16.26 21.23
C ALA A 243 19.93 -14.97 20.54
N LEU A 244 20.81 -14.01 20.26
CA LEU A 244 20.48 -12.80 19.50
C LEU A 244 19.99 -13.13 18.08
N LYS A 245 20.66 -14.04 17.39
CA LYS A 245 20.26 -14.48 16.04
C LYS A 245 18.87 -15.13 16.06
N ILE A 246 18.60 -15.99 17.04
CA ILE A 246 17.28 -16.63 17.19
C ILE A 246 16.22 -15.61 17.57
N LEU A 247 16.54 -14.63 18.43
CA LEU A 247 15.64 -13.57 18.82
C LEU A 247 15.25 -12.70 17.61
N LYS A 248 16.23 -12.29 16.81
CA LYS A 248 15.98 -11.55 15.55
C LYS A 248 15.04 -12.33 14.63
N SER A 249 15.25 -13.63 14.45
CA SER A 249 14.37 -14.46 13.62
C SER A 249 12.94 -14.54 14.16
N LYS A 250 12.77 -14.65 15.49
CA LYS A 250 11.43 -14.67 16.13
C LYS A 250 10.72 -13.31 15.99
N LEU A 251 11.43 -12.21 16.22
CA LEU A 251 10.88 -10.85 16.04
C LEU A 251 10.48 -10.61 14.58
N TYR A 252 11.26 -11.08 13.62
CA TYR A 252 10.92 -11.02 12.21
C TYR A 252 9.62 -11.78 11.88
N GLN A 253 9.44 -12.98 12.44
CA GLN A 253 8.19 -13.73 12.28
C GLN A 253 6.98 -12.98 12.86
N VAL A 254 7.11 -12.38 14.05
CA VAL A 254 6.04 -11.56 14.64
C VAL A 254 5.72 -10.36 13.76
N GLN A 255 6.73 -9.67 13.25
CA GLN A 255 6.56 -8.53 12.35
C GLN A 255 5.87 -8.95 11.04
N LEU A 256 6.24 -10.10 10.45
CA LEU A 256 5.57 -10.63 9.26
C LEU A 256 4.09 -10.94 9.53
N THR A 257 3.79 -11.53 10.70
CA THR A 257 2.40 -11.84 11.08
C THR A 257 1.59 -10.56 11.27
N GLN A 258 2.16 -9.56 11.93
CA GLN A 258 1.52 -8.26 12.12
C GLN A 258 1.27 -7.58 10.77
N ARG A 259 2.27 -7.54 9.88
CA ARG A 259 2.10 -6.99 8.53
C ARG A 259 1.04 -7.73 7.72
N ALA A 260 0.96 -9.06 7.85
CA ALA A 260 -0.09 -9.83 7.19
C ALA A 260 -1.49 -9.47 7.70
N GLN A 261 -1.63 -9.21 9.01
CA GLN A 261 -2.87 -8.72 9.62
C GLN A 261 -3.20 -7.30 9.15
N ASP A 262 -2.24 -6.37 9.19
CA ASP A 262 -2.40 -4.99 8.72
C ASP A 262 -2.79 -4.96 7.22
N ASN A 263 -2.16 -5.80 6.40
CA ASN A 263 -2.51 -5.95 4.98
C ASN A 263 -3.91 -6.55 4.79
N ALA A 264 -4.32 -7.49 5.64
CA ALA A 264 -5.67 -8.06 5.59
C ALA A 264 -6.74 -7.02 5.96
N GLU A 265 -6.47 -6.16 6.96
CA GLU A 265 -7.34 -5.03 7.31
C GLU A 265 -7.42 -4.00 6.18
N LEU A 266 -6.28 -3.68 5.52
CA LEU A 266 -6.23 -2.76 4.37
C LEU A 266 -6.95 -3.30 3.13
N ARG A 267 -6.97 -4.62 2.92
CA ARG A 267 -7.77 -5.27 1.86
C ARG A 267 -9.27 -5.13 2.10
N GLY A 268 -9.70 -5.01 3.35
CA GLY A 268 -11.10 -4.97 3.74
C GLY A 268 -11.80 -6.34 3.61
N GLU A 269 -13.12 -6.36 3.67
CA GLU A 269 -13.91 -7.58 3.53
C GLU A 269 -13.72 -8.20 2.15
N HIS A 270 -13.44 -9.50 2.13
CA HIS A 270 -13.31 -10.27 0.88
C HIS A 270 -14.66 -10.34 0.17
N LYS A 271 -14.82 -9.57 -0.91
CA LYS A 271 -16.03 -9.59 -1.75
C LYS A 271 -15.86 -10.64 -2.83
N SER A 272 -16.78 -11.59 -2.90
CA SER A 272 -16.77 -12.57 -4.01
C SER A 272 -16.97 -11.85 -5.35
N ALA A 273 -16.22 -12.28 -6.37
CA ALA A 273 -16.27 -11.73 -7.74
C ALA A 273 -17.51 -12.24 -8.49
N GLU A 274 -18.70 -11.88 -7.99
CA GLU A 274 -20.02 -12.37 -8.44
C GLU A 274 -21.01 -11.21 -8.62
N TRP A 275 -22.21 -11.56 -9.08
CA TRP A 275 -23.34 -10.66 -9.25
C TRP A 275 -23.67 -9.90 -7.95
N GLY A 276 -23.89 -8.59 -8.09
CA GLY A 276 -24.31 -7.73 -6.97
C GLY A 276 -23.18 -6.91 -6.34
N ASN A 277 -21.93 -7.34 -6.47
CA ASN A 277 -20.77 -6.70 -5.84
C ASN A 277 -19.97 -5.78 -6.79
N GLN A 278 -20.45 -5.59 -8.05
CA GLN A 278 -19.71 -4.82 -9.02
C GLN A 278 -19.62 -3.32 -8.69
N ILE A 279 -18.41 -2.78 -8.71
CA ILE A 279 -18.15 -1.34 -8.61
C ILE A 279 -18.29 -0.65 -9.97
N ARG A 280 -17.86 -1.33 -11.05
CA ARG A 280 -17.86 -0.77 -12.41
C ARG A 280 -18.28 -1.81 -13.44
N SER A 281 -19.06 -1.38 -14.44
CA SER A 281 -19.48 -2.20 -15.56
C SER A 281 -18.96 -1.62 -16.86
N TYR A 282 -18.37 -2.49 -17.68
CA TYR A 282 -17.90 -2.21 -19.03
C TYR A 282 -18.81 -2.94 -20.01
N VAL A 283 -19.66 -2.22 -20.71
CA VAL A 283 -20.59 -2.75 -21.72
C VAL A 283 -20.02 -2.39 -23.09
N LEU A 284 -19.64 -3.39 -23.88
CA LEU A 284 -19.10 -3.20 -25.23
C LEU A 284 -20.18 -3.40 -26.29
N GLN A 285 -21.16 -4.27 -26.05
CA GLN A 285 -22.33 -4.52 -26.92
C GLN A 285 -23.60 -4.77 -26.08
N PRO A 286 -24.81 -4.42 -26.57
CA PRO A 286 -25.15 -3.84 -27.87
C PRO A 286 -24.91 -2.31 -27.92
N TYR A 287 -24.72 -1.67 -26.78
CA TYR A 287 -24.36 -0.25 -26.66
C TYR A 287 -23.02 -0.13 -25.95
N GLN A 288 -22.33 0.97 -26.15
CA GLN A 288 -21.01 1.21 -25.56
C GLN A 288 -21.17 2.12 -24.35
N GLN A 289 -20.80 1.60 -23.17
CA GLN A 289 -20.87 2.36 -21.93
C GLN A 289 -19.94 1.77 -20.87
N VAL A 290 -19.23 2.63 -20.15
CA VAL A 290 -18.60 2.28 -18.86
C VAL A 290 -19.33 3.08 -17.79
N LYS A 291 -19.78 2.40 -16.70
CA LYS A 291 -20.49 3.01 -15.60
C LYS A 291 -19.91 2.57 -14.27
N ASP A 292 -19.56 3.51 -13.42
CA ASP A 292 -19.28 3.27 -12.00
C ASP A 292 -20.61 3.31 -11.23
N HIS A 293 -20.90 2.26 -10.48
CA HIS A 293 -22.15 2.11 -9.75
C HIS A 293 -22.18 2.87 -8.43
N ARG A 294 -21.02 3.23 -7.88
CA ARG A 294 -20.88 3.99 -6.63
C ARG A 294 -21.15 5.47 -6.86
N THR A 295 -20.47 6.04 -7.83
CA THR A 295 -20.51 7.49 -8.11
C THR A 295 -21.58 7.87 -9.15
N GLY A 296 -22.07 6.88 -9.92
CA GLY A 296 -22.93 7.12 -11.07
C GLY A 296 -22.24 7.72 -12.30
N TYR A 297 -20.92 7.95 -12.24
CA TYR A 297 -20.17 8.46 -13.37
C TYR A 297 -20.19 7.49 -14.56
N THR A 298 -20.37 8.03 -15.79
CA THR A 298 -20.50 7.23 -17.01
C THR A 298 -19.61 7.78 -18.13
N SER A 299 -19.09 6.87 -18.96
CA SER A 299 -18.40 7.19 -20.21
C SER A 299 -19.02 6.37 -21.34
N THR A 300 -19.19 6.98 -22.51
CA THR A 300 -19.71 6.32 -23.73
C THR A 300 -18.61 5.73 -24.60
N ASP A 301 -17.35 5.83 -24.20
CA ASP A 301 -16.20 5.31 -24.93
C ASP A 301 -15.41 4.29 -24.08
N PRO A 302 -15.81 3.00 -24.09
CA PRO A 302 -15.09 1.95 -23.39
C PRO A 302 -13.67 1.77 -23.89
N SER A 303 -13.40 1.98 -25.17
CA SER A 303 -12.07 1.82 -25.76
C SER A 303 -11.07 2.82 -25.18
N LYS A 304 -11.52 4.06 -24.98
CA LYS A 304 -10.73 5.10 -24.33
C LYS A 304 -10.41 4.74 -22.87
N ILE A 305 -11.40 4.21 -22.13
CA ILE A 305 -11.21 3.81 -20.73
C ILE A 305 -10.25 2.62 -20.62
N LEU A 306 -10.47 1.55 -21.41
CA LEU A 306 -9.57 0.40 -21.50
C LEU A 306 -8.18 0.78 -22.03
N GLY A 307 -8.07 1.89 -22.76
CA GLY A 307 -6.81 2.53 -23.14
C GLY A 307 -6.15 3.34 -22.02
N GLY A 308 -6.57 3.21 -20.75
CA GLY A 308 -5.93 3.82 -19.59
C GLY A 308 -6.33 5.29 -19.33
N HIS A 309 -7.56 5.72 -19.68
CA HIS A 309 -8.05 7.06 -19.33
C HIS A 309 -9.04 6.96 -18.17
N LEU A 310 -8.54 6.78 -16.95
CA LEU A 310 -9.34 6.53 -15.74
C LEU A 310 -9.62 7.78 -14.91
N ASP A 311 -8.99 8.92 -15.22
CA ASP A 311 -9.02 10.13 -14.36
C ASP A 311 -10.43 10.53 -13.94
N GLY A 312 -11.40 10.56 -14.87
CA GLY A 312 -12.77 10.95 -14.55
C GLY A 312 -13.48 10.02 -13.55
N PHE A 313 -13.19 8.71 -13.60
CA PHE A 313 -13.74 7.74 -12.64
C PHE A 313 -13.07 7.89 -11.27
N ILE A 314 -11.76 8.07 -11.25
CA ILE A 314 -10.98 8.25 -10.03
C ILE A 314 -11.37 9.55 -9.33
N GLU A 315 -11.44 10.66 -10.05
CA GLU A 315 -11.86 11.96 -9.51
C GLU A 315 -13.27 11.90 -8.92
N ALA A 316 -14.22 11.28 -9.65
CA ALA A 316 -15.58 11.11 -9.16
C ALA A 316 -15.63 10.29 -7.87
N CYS A 317 -14.85 9.20 -7.78
CA CYS A 317 -14.80 8.36 -6.59
C CYS A 317 -14.16 9.08 -5.41
N LEU A 318 -13.05 9.80 -5.61
CA LEU A 318 -12.37 10.56 -4.55
C LEU A 318 -13.27 11.66 -3.96
N VAL A 319 -14.15 12.23 -4.75
CA VAL A 319 -15.17 13.20 -4.29
C VAL A 319 -16.27 12.52 -3.48
N ASP A 320 -16.70 11.32 -3.88
CA ASP A 320 -17.79 10.57 -3.21
C ASP A 320 -17.37 9.99 -1.85
N VAL A 321 -16.16 9.46 -1.74
CA VAL A 321 -15.60 8.94 -0.47
C VAL A 321 -15.55 9.99 0.65
N ARG A 322 -15.65 11.28 0.31
CA ARG A 322 -15.65 12.41 1.27
C ARG A 322 -17.03 12.89 1.68
N ARG A 323 -18.10 12.36 1.10
CA ARG A 323 -19.48 12.66 1.49
C ARG A 323 -19.97 11.71 2.55
#